data_dae7e02c22181f073f057e55b8a279bb
#
_entry.id   dae7e02c22181f073f057e55b8a279bb
#
_cell.length_a   1.000
_cell.length_b   1.000
_cell.length_c   1.000
_cell.angle_alpha   90.00
_cell.angle_beta   90.00
_cell.angle_gamma   90.00
#
_symmetry.space_group_name_H-M   'P 1'
#
loop_
_entity.id
_entity.type
_entity.pdbx_description
1 polymer ?
#
loop_
_entity_poly.entity_id
_entity_poly.type
_entity_poly.pdbx_seq_one_letter_code
_entity_poly.pdbx_strand_id
1 'polypeptide(L)'
;GKKFSGNAMYSNNGRLTAHGTLMLDLDVSILPQILRPKQEKIASKGIKSVRSRVTNIKPYLAPEYQDLDILQFREVLLKNIFNVEDTSTIKEYVLTDEDWVRVEELRSKYFNNPDWNYGKNPKFEFKQSKRTPAGQIEFSLNVEKNDIKDIKINGDFFGLGEISDVEKALVGVGYNREDLTKVFEAIDIRRYFGNVTVDILVNLLLGVEE
;
A
#
# COMPACT_ATOMS: atom_id res chain seq x y z
N GLY A 1 -10.89 -21.79 1.64
CA GLY A 1 -11.07 -20.63 2.46
C GLY A 1 -11.21 -19.34 1.66
N LYS A 2 -12.07 -18.44 2.13
CA LYS A 2 -12.24 -17.10 1.54
C LYS A 2 -11.69 -16.06 2.50
N LYS A 3 -11.17 -14.96 1.96
CA LYS A 3 -10.63 -13.84 2.73
C LYS A 3 -11.77 -12.95 3.24
N PHE A 4 -11.84 -12.69 4.53
CA PHE A 4 -12.78 -11.76 5.17
C PHE A 4 -12.07 -10.57 5.84
N SER A 5 -10.75 -10.62 5.91
CA SER A 5 -9.91 -9.62 6.57
C SER A 5 -8.68 -9.31 5.74
N GLY A 6 -8.21 -8.09 5.80
CA GLY A 6 -6.91 -7.66 5.31
C GLY A 6 -6.23 -6.83 6.39
N ASN A 7 -4.93 -7.03 6.56
CA ASN A 7 -4.13 -6.26 7.50
C ASN A 7 -2.83 -5.78 6.86
N ALA A 8 -2.29 -4.71 7.41
CA ALA A 8 -0.98 -4.21 7.10
C ALA A 8 -0.29 -3.73 8.38
N MET A 9 1.02 -3.86 8.39
CA MET A 9 1.86 -3.38 9.48
C MET A 9 3.02 -2.58 8.90
N TYR A 10 3.38 -1.51 9.57
CA TYR A 10 4.53 -0.68 9.25
C TYR A 10 5.34 -0.45 10.52
N SER A 11 6.64 -0.71 10.45
CA SER A 11 7.57 -0.49 11.56
C SER A 11 8.65 0.48 11.14
N ASN A 12 8.83 1.57 11.91
CA ASN A 12 9.86 2.56 11.68
C ASN A 12 10.30 3.19 13.01
N ASN A 13 11.61 3.37 13.22
CA ASN A 13 12.21 4.00 14.39
C ASN A 13 11.69 3.44 15.72
N GLY A 14 11.56 2.12 15.84
CA GLY A 14 11.08 1.44 17.04
C GLY A 14 9.57 1.59 17.30
N ARG A 15 8.82 2.16 16.36
CA ARG A 15 7.36 2.27 16.42
C ARG A 15 6.71 1.33 15.42
N LEU A 16 5.66 0.65 15.85
CA LEU A 16 4.85 -0.23 14.99
C LEU A 16 3.45 0.38 14.83
N THR A 17 3.03 0.54 13.58
CA THR A 17 1.64 0.81 13.24
C THR A 17 1.04 -0.44 12.60
N ALA A 18 -0.07 -0.90 13.12
CA ALA A 18 -0.81 -2.03 12.56
C ALA A 18 -2.28 -1.63 12.38
N HIS A 19 -2.86 -2.03 11.27
CA HIS A 19 -4.30 -1.87 11.03
C HIS A 19 -4.85 -3.04 10.27
N GLY A 20 -6.16 -3.21 10.36
CA GLY A 20 -6.86 -4.27 9.64
C GLY A 20 -8.30 -3.88 9.32
N THR A 21 -8.89 -4.65 8.43
CA THR A 21 -10.29 -4.54 8.06
C THR A 21 -11.00 -5.84 8.32
N LEU A 22 -12.26 -5.77 8.72
CA LEU A 22 -13.17 -6.91 8.81
C LEU A 22 -14.37 -6.68 7.88
N MET A 23 -14.64 -7.64 7.02
CA MET A 23 -15.81 -7.59 6.13
C MET A 23 -17.01 -8.17 6.87
N LEU A 24 -17.82 -7.31 7.49
CA LEU A 24 -19.01 -7.74 8.25
C LEU A 24 -20.14 -8.14 7.30
N ASP A 25 -20.66 -7.18 6.54
CA ASP A 25 -21.84 -7.34 5.67
C ASP A 25 -21.77 -6.39 4.46
N LEU A 26 -20.71 -6.53 3.67
CA LEU A 26 -20.49 -5.74 2.46
C LEU A 26 -21.15 -6.43 1.26
N ASP A 27 -21.76 -5.68 0.35
CA ASP A 27 -22.13 -6.21 -0.95
C ASP A 27 -20.88 -6.53 -1.77
N VAL A 28 -20.47 -7.79 -1.72
CA VAL A 28 -19.27 -8.27 -2.43
C VAL A 28 -19.46 -8.30 -3.96
N SER A 29 -20.69 -8.14 -4.46
CA SER A 29 -20.99 -8.18 -5.90
C SER A 29 -20.45 -6.94 -6.63
N ILE A 30 -20.36 -5.81 -5.94
CA ILE A 30 -19.88 -4.53 -6.49
C ILE A 30 -18.36 -4.38 -6.47
N LEU A 31 -17.65 -5.21 -5.68
CA LEU A 31 -16.18 -5.09 -5.52
C LEU A 31 -15.39 -5.13 -6.83
N PRO A 32 -15.70 -6.00 -7.81
CA PRO A 32 -14.98 -6.02 -9.08
C PRO A 32 -15.10 -4.71 -9.87
N GLN A 33 -16.23 -4.03 -9.74
CA GLN A 33 -16.50 -2.76 -10.44
C GLN A 33 -15.78 -1.59 -9.78
N ILE A 34 -15.71 -1.58 -8.45
CA ILE A 34 -15.06 -0.52 -7.68
C ILE A 34 -13.53 -0.65 -7.71
N LEU A 35 -13.01 -1.85 -7.46
CA LEU A 35 -11.57 -2.07 -7.29
C LEU A 35 -10.80 -2.14 -8.61
N ARG A 36 -11.46 -2.47 -9.73
CA ARG A 36 -10.85 -2.61 -11.06
C ARG A 36 -9.47 -3.29 -11.00
N PRO A 37 -9.36 -4.50 -10.43
CA PRO A 37 -8.06 -5.14 -10.24
C PRO A 37 -7.40 -5.43 -11.59
N LYS A 38 -6.09 -5.19 -11.69
CA LYS A 38 -5.30 -5.58 -12.88
C LYS A 38 -5.43 -7.09 -13.10
N GLN A 39 -5.56 -7.52 -14.35
CA GLN A 39 -5.75 -8.94 -14.71
C GLN A 39 -4.59 -9.84 -14.23
N GLU A 40 -3.36 -9.33 -14.25
CA GLU A 40 -2.17 -10.01 -13.72
C GLU A 40 -2.32 -10.40 -12.24
N LYS A 41 -2.94 -9.52 -11.43
CA LYS A 41 -3.22 -9.78 -10.01
C LYS A 41 -4.27 -10.88 -9.81
N ILE A 42 -5.12 -11.10 -10.81
CA ILE A 42 -6.11 -12.18 -10.84
C ILE A 42 -5.44 -13.48 -11.31
N ALA A 43 -4.66 -13.43 -12.38
CA ALA A 43 -4.00 -14.58 -12.99
C ALA A 43 -2.95 -15.22 -12.07
N SER A 44 -2.11 -14.40 -11.40
CA SER A 44 -1.02 -14.87 -10.52
C SER A 44 -1.46 -15.73 -9.33
N LYS A 45 -2.77 -15.76 -9.02
CA LYS A 45 -3.34 -16.52 -7.88
C LYS A 45 -4.27 -17.67 -8.31
N GLY A 46 -4.35 -17.98 -9.60
CA GLY A 46 -5.13 -19.13 -10.12
C GLY A 46 -6.64 -19.08 -9.87
N ILE A 47 -7.22 -17.91 -9.57
CA ILE A 47 -8.62 -17.77 -9.17
C ILE A 47 -9.39 -16.90 -10.18
N LYS A 48 -10.53 -17.41 -10.66
CA LYS A 48 -11.28 -16.84 -11.77
C LYS A 48 -12.02 -15.51 -11.48
N SER A 49 -12.22 -15.09 -10.20
CA SER A 49 -12.91 -13.81 -9.90
C SER A 49 -12.59 -13.29 -8.50
N VAL A 50 -12.69 -11.95 -8.30
CA VAL A 50 -12.59 -11.29 -6.99
C VAL A 50 -13.68 -11.81 -6.03
N ARG A 51 -14.90 -11.99 -6.53
CA ARG A 51 -16.05 -12.48 -5.74
C ARG A 51 -15.84 -13.87 -5.13
N SER A 52 -15.06 -14.74 -5.77
CA SER A 52 -14.77 -16.08 -5.24
C SER A 52 -13.74 -16.10 -4.12
N ARG A 53 -13.00 -14.98 -3.93
CA ARG A 53 -11.88 -14.87 -2.98
C ARG A 53 -12.26 -14.32 -1.63
N VAL A 54 -13.34 -13.56 -1.55
CA VAL A 54 -13.73 -12.82 -0.35
C VAL A 54 -15.07 -13.29 0.18
N THR A 55 -15.31 -13.03 1.45
CA THR A 55 -16.59 -13.32 2.11
C THR A 55 -16.80 -12.35 3.26
N ASN A 56 -18.05 -12.14 3.64
CA ASN A 56 -18.40 -11.49 4.89
C ASN A 56 -18.32 -12.48 6.04
N ILE A 57 -18.12 -12.01 7.26
CA ILE A 57 -18.13 -12.83 8.46
C ILE A 57 -19.53 -13.06 9.02
N LYS A 58 -20.49 -12.14 8.77
CA LYS A 58 -21.84 -12.17 9.30
C LYS A 58 -22.54 -13.54 9.18
N PRO A 59 -22.51 -14.22 8.00
CA PRO A 59 -23.14 -15.55 7.85
C PRO A 59 -22.51 -16.66 8.69
N TYR A 60 -21.34 -16.43 9.29
CA TYR A 60 -20.59 -17.42 10.07
C TYR A 60 -20.56 -17.08 11.56
N LEU A 61 -21.16 -15.96 11.96
CA LEU A 61 -21.32 -15.60 13.36
C LEU A 61 -22.32 -16.53 14.04
N ALA A 62 -22.18 -16.68 15.35
CA ALA A 62 -23.18 -17.36 16.17
C ALA A 62 -24.55 -16.65 16.03
N PRO A 63 -25.65 -17.37 16.16
CA PRO A 63 -27.00 -16.83 15.87
C PRO A 63 -27.29 -15.50 16.57
N GLU A 64 -26.84 -15.34 17.80
CA GLU A 64 -27.03 -14.13 18.61
C GLU A 64 -26.31 -12.89 18.06
N TYR A 65 -25.34 -13.06 17.13
CA TYR A 65 -24.55 -11.97 16.53
C TYR A 65 -24.89 -11.71 15.05
N GLN A 66 -25.77 -12.51 14.43
CA GLN A 66 -26.03 -12.40 13.00
C GLN A 66 -26.86 -11.17 12.63
N ASP A 67 -27.68 -10.66 13.54
CA ASP A 67 -28.53 -9.49 13.31
C ASP A 67 -27.90 -8.16 13.72
N LEU A 68 -26.65 -8.19 14.19
CA LEU A 68 -25.95 -6.97 14.61
C LEU A 68 -25.73 -6.03 13.42
N ASP A 69 -25.99 -4.75 13.65
CA ASP A 69 -25.49 -3.67 12.80
C ASP A 69 -24.00 -3.40 13.05
N ILE A 70 -23.41 -2.48 12.27
CA ILE A 70 -21.99 -2.19 12.36
C ILE A 70 -21.58 -1.57 13.70
N LEU A 71 -22.45 -0.77 14.31
CA LEU A 71 -22.17 -0.14 15.60
C LEU A 71 -22.25 -1.15 16.75
N GLN A 72 -23.26 -2.00 16.73
CA GLN A 72 -23.39 -3.10 17.66
C GLN A 72 -22.22 -4.09 17.55
N PHE A 73 -21.80 -4.40 16.32
CA PHE A 73 -20.64 -5.26 16.09
C PHE A 73 -19.35 -4.63 16.63
N ARG A 74 -19.16 -3.32 16.42
CA ARG A 74 -18.03 -2.56 17.02
C ARG A 74 -18.04 -2.69 18.54
N GLU A 75 -19.20 -2.57 19.15
CA GLU A 75 -19.38 -2.71 20.60
C GLU A 75 -18.91 -4.08 21.11
N VAL A 76 -19.33 -5.15 20.42
CA VAL A 76 -18.87 -6.52 20.73
C VAL A 76 -17.35 -6.65 20.58
N LEU A 77 -16.77 -6.06 19.54
CA LEU A 77 -15.32 -6.07 19.35
C LEU A 77 -14.58 -5.35 20.48
N LEU A 78 -15.05 -4.17 20.88
CA LEU A 78 -14.43 -3.39 21.97
C LEU A 78 -14.48 -4.17 23.29
N LYS A 79 -15.63 -4.77 23.64
CA LYS A 79 -15.76 -5.60 24.83
C LYS A 79 -14.75 -6.74 24.86
N ASN A 80 -14.58 -7.42 23.72
CA ASN A 80 -13.63 -8.54 23.63
C ASN A 80 -12.17 -8.09 23.61
N ILE A 81 -11.84 -6.99 22.92
CA ILE A 81 -10.46 -6.48 22.86
C ILE A 81 -9.98 -6.01 24.23
N PHE A 82 -10.83 -5.29 24.96
CA PHE A 82 -10.49 -4.74 26.26
C PHE A 82 -10.85 -5.66 27.43
N ASN A 83 -11.50 -6.80 27.14
CA ASN A 83 -11.97 -7.76 28.13
C ASN A 83 -12.86 -7.11 29.22
N VAL A 84 -13.87 -6.37 28.78
CA VAL A 84 -14.83 -5.65 29.65
C VAL A 84 -16.26 -6.04 29.29
N GLU A 85 -17.15 -6.00 30.27
CA GLU A 85 -18.58 -6.21 30.07
C GLU A 85 -19.30 -4.91 29.59
N ASP A 86 -18.77 -3.75 30.00
CA ASP A 86 -19.30 -2.44 29.66
C ASP A 86 -18.20 -1.57 29.05
N THR A 87 -18.39 -1.14 27.80
CA THR A 87 -17.45 -0.28 27.08
C THR A 87 -17.31 1.11 27.67
N SER A 88 -18.29 1.58 28.46
CA SER A 88 -18.18 2.87 29.19
C SER A 88 -17.03 2.89 30.20
N THR A 89 -16.53 1.72 30.61
CA THR A 89 -15.36 1.58 31.49
C THR A 89 -14.02 1.73 30.78
N ILE A 90 -14.01 1.70 29.44
CA ILE A 90 -12.80 1.86 28.65
C ILE A 90 -12.35 3.32 28.73
N LYS A 91 -11.10 3.52 29.11
CA LYS A 91 -10.54 4.86 29.15
C LYS A 91 -10.40 5.43 27.74
N GLU A 92 -11.17 6.43 27.43
CA GLU A 92 -11.05 7.21 26.19
C GLU A 92 -10.03 8.33 26.33
N TYR A 93 -9.30 8.59 25.26
CA TYR A 93 -8.50 9.80 25.10
C TYR A 93 -9.33 10.82 24.33
N VAL A 94 -9.70 11.90 25.01
CA VAL A 94 -10.38 13.04 24.36
C VAL A 94 -9.32 14.01 23.86
N LEU A 95 -9.39 14.35 22.56
CA LEU A 95 -8.45 15.30 21.97
C LEU A 95 -8.56 16.67 22.66
N THR A 96 -7.42 17.20 23.06
CA THR A 96 -7.30 18.54 23.66
C THR A 96 -7.30 19.62 22.56
N ASP A 97 -7.44 20.88 22.97
CA ASP A 97 -7.31 22.00 22.03
C ASP A 97 -5.93 22.05 21.36
N GLU A 98 -4.87 21.67 22.07
CA GLU A 98 -3.51 21.56 21.53
C GLU A 98 -3.42 20.45 20.46
N ASP A 99 -4.09 19.31 20.69
CA ASP A 99 -4.16 18.24 19.69
C ASP A 99 -4.88 18.72 18.43
N TRP A 100 -5.97 19.47 18.59
CA TRP A 100 -6.69 20.04 17.45
C TRP A 100 -5.87 21.05 16.66
N VAL A 101 -5.07 21.88 17.32
CA VAL A 101 -4.10 22.76 16.64
C VAL A 101 -3.11 21.94 15.81
N ARG A 102 -2.57 20.86 16.38
CA ARG A 102 -1.67 19.96 15.67
C ARG A 102 -2.32 19.23 14.50
N VAL A 103 -3.56 18.79 14.65
CA VAL A 103 -4.35 18.19 13.57
C VAL A 103 -4.49 19.19 12.42
N GLU A 104 -4.78 20.46 12.70
CA GLU A 104 -4.94 21.49 11.67
C GLU A 104 -3.61 21.83 10.97
N GLU A 105 -2.49 21.86 11.69
CA GLU A 105 -1.15 21.99 11.11
C GLU A 105 -0.84 20.85 10.15
N LEU A 106 -1.10 19.60 10.55
CA LEU A 106 -0.89 18.42 9.71
C LEU A 106 -1.84 18.42 8.49
N ARG A 107 -3.09 18.80 8.69
CA ARG A 107 -4.07 18.95 7.62
C ARG A 107 -3.59 19.97 6.57
N SER A 108 -3.12 21.13 7.02
CA SER A 108 -2.64 22.19 6.12
C SER A 108 -1.35 21.79 5.40
N LYS A 109 -0.43 21.12 6.10
CA LYS A 109 0.85 20.70 5.54
C LYS A 109 0.71 19.58 4.49
N TYR A 110 -0.19 18.63 4.72
CA TYR A 110 -0.32 17.43 3.91
C TYR A 110 -1.66 17.35 3.17
N PHE A 111 -2.75 17.18 3.90
CA PHE A 111 -4.04 16.77 3.32
C PHE A 111 -4.74 17.89 2.54
N ASN A 112 -4.46 19.16 2.86
CA ASN A 112 -4.96 20.32 2.14
C ASN A 112 -3.93 20.90 1.14
N ASN A 113 -2.90 20.10 0.83
CA ASN A 113 -1.82 20.49 -0.07
C ASN A 113 -1.97 19.73 -1.41
N PRO A 114 -2.25 20.44 -2.53
CA PRO A 114 -2.34 19.79 -3.84
C PRO A 114 -1.08 19.06 -4.26
N ASP A 115 0.10 19.55 -3.87
CA ASP A 115 1.37 18.88 -4.19
C ASP A 115 1.52 17.56 -3.44
N TRP A 116 0.97 17.46 -2.23
CA TRP A 116 0.90 16.19 -1.49
C TRP A 116 -0.14 15.24 -2.08
N ASN A 117 -1.34 15.73 -2.37
CA ASN A 117 -2.48 14.90 -2.78
C ASN A 117 -2.34 14.36 -4.19
N TYR A 118 -1.84 15.18 -5.10
CA TYR A 118 -1.77 14.86 -6.53
C TYR A 118 -0.32 14.79 -7.02
N GLY A 119 0.62 15.37 -6.27
CA GLY A 119 2.03 15.48 -6.61
C GLY A 119 2.25 16.29 -7.90
N LYS A 120 3.50 16.49 -8.25
CA LYS A 120 3.85 16.74 -9.64
C LYS A 120 3.69 15.41 -10.35
N ASN A 121 2.66 15.28 -11.15
CA ASN A 121 2.43 14.12 -11.99
C ASN A 121 2.86 14.47 -13.43
N PRO A 122 4.18 14.55 -13.72
CA PRO A 122 4.65 14.81 -15.07
C PRO A 122 4.11 13.70 -15.98
N LYS A 123 3.83 14.05 -17.22
CA LYS A 123 3.53 13.03 -18.22
C LYS A 123 4.82 12.27 -18.47
N PHE A 124 4.89 11.05 -18.00
CA PHE A 124 6.01 10.16 -18.29
C PHE A 124 5.82 9.48 -19.64
N GLU A 125 6.89 9.40 -20.42
CA GLU A 125 6.91 8.75 -21.74
C GLU A 125 6.94 7.23 -21.60
N PHE A 126 7.65 6.74 -20.57
CA PHE A 126 7.80 5.33 -20.31
C PHE A 126 7.19 4.97 -18.96
N LYS A 127 6.45 3.86 -18.96
CA LYS A 127 5.85 3.28 -17.75
C LYS A 127 5.98 1.77 -17.79
N GLN A 128 6.76 1.24 -16.85
CA GLN A 128 7.00 -0.18 -16.69
C GLN A 128 6.54 -0.65 -15.33
N SER A 129 5.86 -1.79 -15.27
CA SER A 129 5.37 -2.30 -14.01
C SER A 129 5.34 -3.83 -13.98
N LYS A 130 5.83 -4.43 -12.89
CA LYS A 130 5.90 -5.90 -12.73
C LYS A 130 5.54 -6.28 -11.29
N ARG A 131 4.87 -7.42 -11.14
CA ARG A 131 4.68 -8.05 -9.84
C ARG A 131 5.94 -8.82 -9.48
N THR A 132 6.58 -8.44 -8.37
CA THR A 132 7.79 -9.06 -7.84
C THR A 132 7.48 -9.82 -6.54
N PRO A 133 8.40 -10.62 -5.99
CA PRO A 133 8.26 -11.19 -4.65
C PRO A 133 8.07 -10.14 -3.55
N ALA A 134 8.60 -8.93 -3.73
CA ALA A 134 8.45 -7.81 -2.79
C ALA A 134 7.11 -7.07 -2.90
N GLY A 135 6.39 -7.23 -4.01
CA GLY A 135 5.16 -6.49 -4.32
C GLY A 135 5.13 -6.02 -5.76
N GLN A 136 4.13 -5.19 -6.08
CA GLN A 136 4.09 -4.48 -7.37
C GLN A 136 5.13 -3.36 -7.34
N ILE A 137 5.99 -3.28 -8.34
CA ILE A 137 6.90 -2.16 -8.57
C ILE A 137 6.55 -1.54 -9.91
N GLU A 138 6.48 -0.22 -9.97
CA GLU A 138 6.19 0.56 -11.16
C GLU A 138 7.21 1.69 -11.27
N PHE A 139 7.90 1.74 -12.41
CA PHE A 139 8.74 2.84 -12.82
C PHE A 139 8.02 3.68 -13.86
N SER A 140 7.98 4.98 -13.66
CA SER A 140 7.50 5.98 -14.63
C SER A 140 8.63 6.96 -14.87
N LEU A 141 9.12 7.11 -16.12
CA LEU A 141 10.32 7.89 -16.39
C LEU A 141 10.27 8.60 -17.76
N ASN A 142 11.07 9.65 -17.86
CA ASN A 142 11.42 10.34 -19.09
C ASN A 142 12.91 10.14 -19.35
N VAL A 143 13.26 9.88 -20.61
CA VAL A 143 14.65 9.75 -21.06
C VAL A 143 14.96 10.86 -22.05
N GLU A 144 16.06 11.58 -21.83
CA GLU A 144 16.56 12.62 -22.74
C GLU A 144 18.04 12.36 -23.01
N LYS A 145 18.45 12.34 -24.28
CA LYS A 145 19.83 12.06 -24.72
C LYS A 145 20.44 10.80 -24.12
N ASN A 146 19.61 9.76 -23.96
CA ASN A 146 19.97 8.47 -23.40
C ASN A 146 20.15 8.44 -21.86
N ASP A 147 19.87 9.53 -21.16
CA ASP A 147 19.94 9.61 -19.70
C ASP A 147 18.53 9.75 -19.10
N ILE A 148 18.34 9.23 -17.89
CA ILE A 148 17.09 9.40 -17.15
C ILE A 148 16.97 10.85 -16.71
N LYS A 149 15.99 11.56 -17.25
CA LYS A 149 15.72 12.96 -16.91
C LYS A 149 14.87 13.09 -15.65
N ASP A 150 13.80 12.32 -15.60
CA ASP A 150 12.85 12.27 -14.47
C ASP A 150 12.44 10.84 -14.24
N ILE A 151 12.27 10.46 -12.99
CA ILE A 151 11.77 9.14 -12.62
C ILE A 151 10.87 9.21 -11.39
N LYS A 152 9.82 8.41 -11.40
CA LYS A 152 8.94 8.14 -10.27
C LYS A 152 8.80 6.64 -10.05
N ILE A 153 8.92 6.23 -8.80
CA ILE A 153 8.82 4.83 -8.37
C ILE A 153 7.60 4.68 -7.47
N ASN A 154 6.65 3.85 -7.90
CA ASN A 154 5.42 3.57 -7.17
C ASN A 154 5.25 2.07 -6.97
N GLY A 155 4.42 1.68 -5.99
CA GLY A 155 4.11 0.26 -5.79
C GLY A 155 3.47 -0.06 -4.45
N ASP A 156 3.28 -1.37 -4.21
CA ASP A 156 2.79 -1.92 -2.95
C ASP A 156 3.87 -2.76 -2.23
N PHE A 157 5.15 -2.46 -2.52
CA PHE A 157 6.32 -3.03 -1.84
C PHE A 157 6.59 -2.30 -0.52
N PHE A 158 7.29 -2.99 0.38
CA PHE A 158 7.65 -2.45 1.69
C PHE A 158 9.17 -2.29 1.82
N GLY A 159 9.60 -1.04 2.02
CA GLY A 159 10.97 -0.68 2.34
C GLY A 159 11.04 0.18 3.61
N LEU A 160 12.22 0.28 4.17
CA LEU A 160 12.53 1.14 5.33
C LEU A 160 13.14 2.48 4.90
N GLY A 161 13.61 2.58 3.65
CA GLY A 161 14.22 3.77 3.07
C GLY A 161 13.20 4.65 2.34
N GLU A 162 13.53 5.93 2.20
CA GLU A 162 12.75 6.86 1.41
C GLU A 162 12.99 6.60 -0.08
N ILE A 163 11.98 6.18 -0.81
CA ILE A 163 12.11 5.82 -2.23
C ILE A 163 12.61 6.98 -3.10
N SER A 164 12.37 8.21 -2.67
CA SER A 164 12.89 9.42 -3.31
C SER A 164 14.43 9.48 -3.37
N ASP A 165 15.13 8.77 -2.51
CA ASP A 165 16.59 8.72 -2.55
C ASP A 165 17.07 7.88 -3.73
N VAL A 166 16.35 6.79 -4.03
CA VAL A 166 16.59 5.96 -5.22
C VAL A 166 16.24 6.73 -6.49
N GLU A 167 15.12 7.45 -6.49
CA GLU A 167 14.72 8.32 -7.62
C GLU A 167 15.82 9.35 -7.94
N LYS A 168 16.35 10.03 -6.91
CA LYS A 168 17.44 11.00 -7.07
C LYS A 168 18.74 10.36 -7.59
N ALA A 169 19.07 9.15 -7.13
CA ALA A 169 20.26 8.43 -7.57
C ALA A 169 20.18 7.99 -9.04
N LEU A 170 18.98 7.81 -9.58
CA LEU A 170 18.75 7.40 -10.97
C LEU A 170 18.68 8.57 -11.95
N VAL A 171 18.38 9.79 -11.48
CA VAL A 171 18.34 10.98 -12.37
C VAL A 171 19.74 11.31 -12.89
N GLY A 172 19.86 11.47 -14.20
CA GLY A 172 21.12 11.74 -14.91
C GLY A 172 21.95 10.50 -15.21
N VAL A 173 21.44 9.29 -14.88
CA VAL A 173 22.11 8.01 -15.17
C VAL A 173 21.76 7.55 -16.59
N GLY A 174 22.73 6.96 -17.29
CA GLY A 174 22.52 6.38 -18.61
C GLY A 174 21.45 5.30 -18.60
N TYR A 175 20.48 5.39 -19.51
CA TYR A 175 19.39 4.43 -19.63
C TYR A 175 19.87 3.17 -20.37
N ASN A 176 20.80 2.47 -19.74
CA ASN A 176 21.37 1.22 -20.21
C ASN A 176 21.65 0.29 -19.03
N ARG A 177 21.81 -1.02 -19.32
CA ARG A 177 21.98 -2.06 -18.30
C ARG A 177 23.17 -1.81 -17.39
N GLU A 178 24.33 -1.45 -17.97
CA GLU A 178 25.57 -1.31 -17.21
C GLU A 178 25.47 -0.21 -16.15
N ASP A 179 25.03 0.98 -16.55
CA ASP A 179 24.94 2.13 -15.65
C ASP A 179 23.85 1.95 -14.59
N LEU A 180 22.68 1.42 -14.97
CA LEU A 180 21.61 1.09 -14.04
C LEU A 180 22.03 0.04 -13.02
N THR A 181 22.75 -1.00 -13.45
CA THR A 181 23.27 -2.03 -12.54
C THR A 181 24.22 -1.42 -11.52
N LYS A 182 25.16 -0.56 -11.94
CA LYS A 182 26.08 0.13 -11.03
C LYS A 182 25.35 0.94 -9.96
N VAL A 183 24.28 1.66 -10.32
CA VAL A 183 23.51 2.44 -9.36
C VAL A 183 22.80 1.53 -8.36
N PHE A 184 22.12 0.48 -8.82
CA PHE A 184 21.40 -0.42 -7.91
C PHE A 184 22.33 -1.25 -7.04
N GLU A 185 23.55 -1.58 -7.49
CA GLU A 185 24.57 -2.24 -6.68
C GLU A 185 25.20 -1.31 -5.64
N ALA A 186 25.24 -0.01 -5.90
CA ALA A 186 25.78 0.99 -4.98
C ALA A 186 24.85 1.32 -3.79
N ILE A 187 23.57 0.92 -3.87
CA ILE A 187 22.57 1.14 -2.82
C ILE A 187 22.14 -0.17 -2.17
N ASP A 188 21.71 -0.10 -0.92
CA ASP A 188 21.08 -1.24 -0.24
C ASP A 188 19.63 -1.40 -0.74
N ILE A 189 19.45 -2.06 -1.89
CA ILE A 189 18.13 -2.25 -2.51
C ILE A 189 17.11 -2.94 -1.58
N ARG A 190 17.57 -3.79 -0.64
CA ARG A 190 16.67 -4.46 0.31
C ARG A 190 16.02 -3.47 1.27
N ARG A 191 16.75 -2.42 1.62
CA ARG A 191 16.23 -1.34 2.45
C ARG A 191 15.08 -0.58 1.78
N TYR A 192 15.12 -0.44 0.46
CA TYR A 192 14.13 0.34 -0.30
C TYR A 192 12.99 -0.51 -0.87
N PHE A 193 13.30 -1.69 -1.38
CA PHE A 193 12.34 -2.52 -2.13
C PHE A 193 11.99 -3.84 -1.45
N GLY A 194 12.68 -4.20 -0.36
CA GLY A 194 12.50 -5.50 0.28
C GLY A 194 13.18 -6.64 -0.49
N ASN A 195 12.52 -7.78 -0.62
CA ASN A 195 13.11 -8.99 -1.23
C ASN A 195 13.01 -8.95 -2.77
N VAL A 196 13.91 -8.20 -3.39
CA VAL A 196 14.06 -8.10 -4.85
C VAL A 196 15.54 -8.09 -5.21
N THR A 197 15.90 -8.51 -6.42
CA THR A 197 17.29 -8.49 -6.92
C THR A 197 17.55 -7.30 -7.84
N VAL A 198 18.81 -6.92 -8.02
CA VAL A 198 19.24 -5.89 -8.97
C VAL A 198 18.76 -6.21 -10.38
N ASP A 199 18.92 -7.46 -10.83
CA ASP A 199 18.49 -7.88 -12.18
C ASP A 199 16.99 -7.66 -12.40
N ILE A 200 16.16 -7.97 -11.42
CA ILE A 200 14.71 -7.74 -11.51
C ILE A 200 14.41 -6.25 -11.71
N LEU A 201 15.08 -5.37 -10.95
CA LEU A 201 14.88 -3.93 -11.04
C LEU A 201 15.37 -3.37 -12.38
N VAL A 202 16.55 -3.79 -12.82
CA VAL A 202 17.14 -3.37 -14.11
C VAL A 202 16.31 -3.85 -15.29
N ASN A 203 15.90 -5.13 -15.30
CA ASN A 203 15.04 -5.68 -16.36
C ASN A 203 13.71 -4.95 -16.42
N LEU A 204 13.09 -4.70 -15.24
CA LEU A 204 11.84 -3.96 -15.17
C LEU A 204 12.00 -2.53 -15.69
N LEU A 205 13.07 -1.83 -15.29
CA LEU A 205 13.29 -0.45 -15.70
C LEU A 205 13.51 -0.34 -17.23
N LEU A 206 14.22 -1.31 -17.82
CA LEU A 206 14.47 -1.40 -19.26
C LEU A 206 13.28 -1.97 -20.07
N GLY A 207 12.25 -2.48 -19.40
CA GLY A 207 11.11 -3.13 -20.07
C GLY A 207 11.47 -4.46 -20.74
N VAL A 208 12.48 -5.16 -20.21
CA VAL A 208 12.89 -6.48 -20.72
C VAL A 208 12.07 -7.55 -20.02
N GLU A 209 11.31 -8.33 -20.77
CA GLU A 209 10.64 -9.54 -20.26
C GLU A 209 11.65 -10.70 -20.16
N GLU A 210 11.58 -11.46 -19.05
CA GLU A 210 12.31 -12.72 -18.88
C GLU A 210 11.58 -13.85 -19.58
#